data_a95fc1163282f7fc5ed193f6c6ef32fd
#
_entry.id   a95fc1163282f7fc5ed193f6c6ef32fd
#
_cell.length_a   1.000
_cell.length_b   1.000
_cell.length_c   1.000
_cell.angle_alpha   90.00
_cell.angle_beta   90.00
_cell.angle_gamma   90.00
#
_symmetry.space_group_name_H-M   'P 1'
#
loop_
_entity.id
_entity.type
_entity.pdbx_description
1 polymer ?
#
loop_
_entity_poly.entity_id
_entity_poly.type
_entity_poly.pdbx_seq_one_letter_code
_entity_poly.pdbx_strand_id
1 'polypeptide(L)'
;MKAKSGIAWLALGLVVGLGGGWILFGASKSAEAGNDRFEDYVMSTGPVNVGVVTQEMDGVWILDYKAGKLLGTVVNRTTGRVTAWAEIDLVKEFDLKPKQNVHFLVTNGLVQKGQSALYVAETSTGKMGVYTMLVRDGLGPTGNMVIHRHDMTTFRAPKR
;
A
#
# COMPACT_ATOMS: atom_id res chain seq x y z
N MET A 1 22.80 13.24 57.94
CA MET A 1 21.81 12.31 57.33
C MET A 1 20.93 13.00 56.29
N LYS A 2 21.47 13.45 55.13
CA LYS A 2 20.69 14.12 54.04
C LYS A 2 20.87 13.55 52.64
N ALA A 3 21.61 12.41 52.48
CA ALA A 3 21.89 11.84 51.17
C ALA A 3 20.81 10.86 50.63
N LYS A 4 19.90 10.38 51.46
CA LYS A 4 18.89 9.39 51.05
C LYS A 4 17.72 9.96 50.21
N SER A 5 17.46 11.25 50.30
CA SER A 5 16.38 11.89 49.57
C SER A 5 16.68 12.09 48.08
N GLY A 6 17.94 12.36 47.71
CA GLY A 6 18.31 12.60 46.31
C GLY A 6 18.23 11.34 45.42
N ILE A 7 18.55 10.19 45.99
CA ILE A 7 18.48 8.88 45.25
C ILE A 7 17.02 8.52 44.94
N ALA A 8 16.09 8.82 45.86
CA ALA A 8 14.67 8.53 45.66
C ALA A 8 14.07 9.37 44.51
N TRP A 9 14.45 10.64 44.38
CA TRP A 9 14.02 11.52 43.31
C TRP A 9 14.62 11.16 41.96
N LEU A 10 15.87 10.71 41.94
CA LEU A 10 16.53 10.18 40.73
C LEU A 10 15.86 8.89 40.23
N ALA A 11 15.54 7.96 41.12
CA ALA A 11 14.84 6.74 40.78
C ALA A 11 13.43 6.99 40.23
N LEU A 12 12.70 7.94 40.86
CA LEU A 12 11.36 8.33 40.40
C LEU A 12 11.42 8.96 39.00
N GLY A 13 12.38 9.85 38.74
CA GLY A 13 12.57 10.48 37.43
C GLY A 13 12.93 9.49 36.35
N LEU A 14 13.72 8.45 36.65
CA LEU A 14 14.09 7.39 35.72
C LEU A 14 12.89 6.50 35.35
N VAL A 15 12.05 6.15 36.31
CA VAL A 15 10.83 5.34 36.08
C VAL A 15 9.81 6.13 35.24
N VAL A 16 9.60 7.40 35.55
CA VAL A 16 8.68 8.26 34.78
C VAL A 16 9.23 8.54 33.37
N GLY A 17 10.54 8.75 33.22
CA GLY A 17 11.19 8.97 31.93
C GLY A 17 11.14 7.75 31.01
N LEU A 18 11.43 6.56 31.54
CA LEU A 18 11.36 5.31 30.78
C LEU A 18 9.91 4.91 30.48
N GLY A 19 8.98 5.06 31.42
CA GLY A 19 7.57 4.76 31.21
C GLY A 19 6.89 5.74 30.23
N GLY A 20 7.19 7.04 30.36
CA GLY A 20 6.68 8.07 29.44
C GLY A 20 7.23 7.95 28.02
N GLY A 21 8.50 7.57 27.88
CA GLY A 21 9.11 7.29 26.58
C GLY A 21 8.42 6.16 25.83
N TRP A 22 8.08 5.06 26.51
CA TRP A 22 7.35 3.94 25.90
C TRP A 22 5.95 4.32 25.40
N ILE A 23 5.26 5.21 26.11
CA ILE A 23 3.93 5.68 25.70
C ILE A 23 4.02 6.63 24.49
N LEU A 24 5.05 7.47 24.43
CA LEU A 24 5.22 8.45 23.36
C LEU A 24 5.85 7.89 22.09
N PHE A 25 6.71 6.88 22.18
CA PHE A 25 7.39 6.26 21.03
C PHE A 25 6.84 4.88 20.66
N GLY A 26 5.91 4.32 21.43
CA GLY A 26 5.42 2.95 21.30
C GLY A 26 4.32 2.71 20.27
N ALA A 27 3.95 3.67 19.44
CA ALA A 27 2.85 3.47 18.49
C ALA A 27 3.08 4.07 17.10
N SER A 28 4.27 3.89 16.53
CA SER A 28 4.33 3.92 15.08
C SER A 28 3.72 2.59 14.59
N LYS A 29 2.42 2.60 14.23
CA LYS A 29 1.83 1.54 13.42
C LYS A 29 2.61 1.54 12.10
N SER A 30 3.59 0.66 11.97
CA SER A 30 4.16 0.37 10.67
C SER A 30 3.01 -0.15 9.81
N ALA A 31 2.75 0.50 8.70
CA ALA A 31 1.88 -0.05 7.68
C ALA A 31 2.59 -1.28 7.13
N GLU A 32 2.27 -2.46 7.64
CA GLU A 32 2.75 -3.71 7.08
C GLU A 32 2.06 -3.91 5.74
N ALA A 33 2.77 -3.57 4.66
CA ALA A 33 2.39 -3.97 3.32
C ALA A 33 2.88 -5.42 3.14
N GLY A 34 1.96 -6.36 3.18
CA GLY A 34 2.25 -7.76 2.84
C GLY A 34 2.36 -7.93 1.32
N ASN A 35 3.41 -8.59 0.86
CA ASN A 35 3.59 -9.00 -0.52
C ASN A 35 3.83 -10.51 -0.56
N ASP A 36 3.05 -11.23 -1.37
CA ASP A 36 3.22 -12.67 -1.57
C ASP A 36 3.11 -13.01 -3.07
N ARG A 37 3.82 -14.04 -3.48
CA ARG A 37 3.85 -14.50 -4.87
C ARG A 37 3.69 -16.02 -4.96
N PHE A 38 2.78 -16.44 -5.81
CA PHE A 38 2.59 -17.86 -6.14
C PHE A 38 2.32 -18.01 -7.64
N GLU A 39 3.12 -18.83 -8.32
CA GLU A 39 3.03 -19.04 -9.77
C GLU A 39 2.98 -17.74 -10.57
N ASP A 40 1.85 -17.51 -11.27
CA ASP A 40 1.62 -16.36 -12.13
C ASP A 40 0.95 -15.18 -11.40
N TYR A 41 0.79 -15.25 -10.06
CA TYR A 41 0.11 -14.25 -9.26
C TYR A 41 1.03 -13.58 -8.25
N VAL A 42 0.85 -12.28 -8.10
CA VAL A 42 1.40 -11.51 -6.97
C VAL A 42 0.25 -10.84 -6.25
N MET A 43 0.18 -11.01 -4.94
CA MET A 43 -0.77 -10.31 -4.09
C MET A 43 -0.03 -9.27 -3.23
N SER A 44 -0.63 -8.11 -3.09
CA SER A 44 -0.10 -7.02 -2.27
C SER A 44 -1.23 -6.30 -1.55
N THR A 45 -1.01 -5.90 -0.30
CA THR A 45 -2.03 -5.23 0.52
C THR A 45 -1.49 -3.95 1.13
N GLY A 46 -2.37 -2.97 1.35
CA GLY A 46 -2.01 -1.73 2.02
C GLY A 46 -3.25 -0.91 2.41
N PRO A 47 -3.13 0.00 3.38
CA PRO A 47 -4.26 0.82 3.83
C PRO A 47 -4.77 1.71 2.70
N VAL A 48 -6.08 1.77 2.52
CA VAL A 48 -6.72 2.63 1.50
C VAL A 48 -7.68 3.60 2.18
N ASN A 49 -7.58 4.86 1.82
CA ASN A 49 -8.54 5.88 2.19
C ASN A 49 -9.47 6.15 1.00
N VAL A 50 -10.69 5.68 1.07
CA VAL A 50 -11.68 5.82 0.00
C VAL A 50 -12.55 7.10 0.13
N GLY A 51 -12.02 8.13 0.76
CA GLY A 51 -12.43 9.53 0.58
C GLY A 51 -13.68 10.00 1.33
N VAL A 52 -14.60 9.16 1.75
CA VAL A 52 -15.89 9.63 2.33
C VAL A 52 -16.23 8.96 3.67
N VAL A 53 -15.47 7.96 4.09
CA VAL A 53 -15.81 7.15 5.27
C VAL A 53 -14.66 7.13 6.24
N THR A 54 -14.97 7.40 7.50
CA THR A 54 -14.08 7.22 8.65
C THR A 54 -13.73 5.74 8.92
N GLN A 55 -14.09 4.83 8.01
CA GLN A 55 -13.82 3.41 8.12
C GLN A 55 -12.44 3.08 7.55
N GLU A 56 -11.67 2.37 8.35
CA GLU A 56 -10.39 1.81 7.91
C GLU A 56 -10.64 0.70 6.89
N MET A 57 -10.09 0.85 5.70
CA MET A 57 -10.19 -0.10 4.60
C MET A 57 -8.79 -0.61 4.23
N ASP A 58 -8.71 -1.88 3.86
CA ASP A 58 -7.51 -2.44 3.24
C ASP A 58 -7.70 -2.58 1.74
N GLY A 59 -6.75 -2.06 1.00
CA GLY A 59 -6.64 -2.34 -0.41
C GLY A 59 -5.95 -3.68 -0.65
N VAL A 60 -6.54 -4.50 -1.49
CA VAL A 60 -5.97 -5.76 -1.95
C VAL A 60 -5.73 -5.65 -3.45
N TRP A 61 -4.50 -5.88 -3.86
CA TRP A 61 -4.06 -5.87 -5.24
C TRP A 61 -3.64 -7.27 -5.66
N ILE A 62 -4.07 -7.69 -6.84
CA ILE A 62 -3.64 -8.94 -7.46
C ILE A 62 -3.14 -8.64 -8.85
N LEU A 63 -1.87 -8.97 -9.11
CA LEU A 63 -1.30 -8.96 -10.43
C LEU A 63 -1.35 -10.39 -11.00
N ASP A 64 -2.06 -10.55 -12.11
CA ASP A 64 -2.05 -11.76 -12.92
C ASP A 64 -1.04 -11.57 -14.07
N TYR A 65 0.12 -12.21 -13.94
CA TYR A 65 1.18 -12.14 -14.95
C TYR A 65 0.78 -12.75 -16.28
N LYS A 66 0.05 -13.86 -16.24
CA LYS A 66 -0.35 -14.61 -17.43
C LYS A 66 -1.38 -13.84 -18.25
N ALA A 67 -2.35 -13.23 -17.57
CA ALA A 67 -3.34 -12.40 -18.23
C ALA A 67 -2.85 -10.97 -18.50
N GLY A 68 -1.75 -10.55 -17.87
CA GLY A 68 -1.25 -9.17 -17.92
C GLY A 68 -2.21 -8.18 -17.31
N LYS A 69 -2.89 -8.56 -16.23
CA LYS A 69 -3.94 -7.76 -15.59
C LYS A 69 -3.59 -7.39 -14.17
N LEU A 70 -3.95 -6.19 -13.78
CA LEU A 70 -3.95 -5.74 -12.40
C LEU A 70 -5.39 -5.61 -11.91
N LEU A 71 -5.70 -6.37 -10.87
CA LEU A 71 -6.99 -6.32 -10.18
C LEU A 71 -6.82 -5.61 -8.84
N GLY A 72 -7.85 -4.88 -8.42
CA GLY A 72 -7.87 -4.21 -7.13
C GLY A 72 -9.24 -4.31 -6.48
N THR A 73 -9.26 -4.50 -5.17
CA THR A 73 -10.46 -4.44 -4.35
C THR A 73 -10.14 -3.85 -2.99
N VAL A 74 -11.15 -3.48 -2.23
CA VAL A 74 -11.01 -3.05 -0.85
C VAL A 74 -11.80 -3.94 0.10
N VAL A 75 -11.24 -4.16 1.26
CA VAL A 75 -11.83 -4.94 2.34
C VAL A 75 -12.14 -4.00 3.50
N ASN A 76 -13.38 -4.02 3.97
CA ASN A 76 -13.78 -3.30 5.15
C ASN A 76 -13.22 -4.02 6.39
N ARG A 77 -12.33 -3.36 7.15
CA ARG A 77 -11.67 -3.96 8.32
C ARG A 77 -12.63 -4.33 9.46
N THR A 78 -13.75 -3.63 9.56
CA THR A 78 -14.74 -3.89 10.62
C THR A 78 -15.61 -5.10 10.32
N THR A 79 -16.02 -5.27 9.06
CA THR A 79 -16.97 -6.31 8.66
C THR A 79 -16.35 -7.47 7.90
N GLY A 80 -15.12 -7.35 7.44
CA GLY A 80 -14.45 -8.31 6.55
C GLY A 80 -15.05 -8.39 5.15
N ARG A 81 -15.96 -7.49 4.78
CA ARG A 81 -16.60 -7.51 3.46
C ARG A 81 -15.65 -6.99 2.37
N VAL A 82 -15.59 -7.75 1.29
CA VAL A 82 -14.92 -7.37 0.04
C VAL A 82 -15.91 -6.57 -0.80
N THR A 83 -15.45 -5.46 -1.38
CA THR A 83 -16.22 -4.65 -2.31
C THR A 83 -16.08 -5.17 -3.76
N ALA A 84 -16.61 -4.41 -4.73
CA ALA A 84 -16.44 -4.73 -6.13
C ALA A 84 -14.96 -4.74 -6.55
N TRP A 85 -14.63 -5.52 -7.57
CA TRP A 85 -13.30 -5.55 -8.17
C TRP A 85 -13.16 -4.50 -9.28
N ALA A 86 -12.00 -3.87 -9.31
CA ALA A 86 -11.55 -3.07 -10.43
C ALA A 86 -10.44 -3.81 -11.19
N GLU A 87 -10.32 -3.55 -12.47
CA GLU A 87 -9.32 -4.20 -13.33
C GLU A 87 -8.72 -3.18 -14.29
N ILE A 88 -7.41 -3.29 -14.55
CA ILE A 88 -6.75 -2.64 -15.69
C ILE A 88 -5.88 -3.63 -16.45
N ASP A 89 -5.72 -3.38 -17.74
CA ASP A 89 -4.90 -4.15 -18.66
C ASP A 89 -3.48 -3.56 -18.69
N LEU A 90 -2.54 -4.22 -18.02
CA LEU A 90 -1.14 -3.78 -17.94
C LEU A 90 -0.41 -3.92 -19.29
N VAL A 91 -0.86 -4.80 -20.16
CA VAL A 91 -0.28 -4.93 -21.52
C VAL A 91 -0.47 -3.60 -22.27
N LYS A 92 -1.66 -3.01 -22.18
CA LYS A 92 -1.95 -1.69 -22.76
C LYS A 92 -1.28 -0.57 -22.01
N GLU A 93 -1.31 -0.61 -20.66
CA GLU A 93 -0.74 0.44 -19.82
C GLU A 93 0.77 0.63 -20.07
N PHE A 94 1.51 -0.47 -20.23
CA PHE A 94 2.96 -0.45 -20.43
C PHE A 94 3.38 -0.52 -21.90
N ASP A 95 2.41 -0.58 -22.83
CA ASP A 95 2.65 -0.69 -24.28
C ASP A 95 3.54 -1.92 -24.60
N LEU A 96 3.14 -3.08 -24.05
CA LEU A 96 3.88 -4.33 -24.21
C LEU A 96 3.60 -4.97 -25.56
N LYS A 97 4.67 -5.46 -26.19
CA LYS A 97 4.55 -6.16 -27.47
C LYS A 97 4.22 -7.66 -27.28
N PRO A 98 3.52 -8.27 -28.22
CA PRO A 98 3.30 -9.72 -28.21
C PRO A 98 4.64 -10.48 -28.11
N LYS A 99 4.68 -11.55 -27.29
CA LYS A 99 5.86 -12.39 -27.05
C LYS A 99 7.03 -11.69 -26.34
N GLN A 100 6.83 -10.50 -25.81
CA GLN A 100 7.83 -9.87 -24.98
C GLN A 100 7.94 -10.63 -23.64
N ASN A 101 9.17 -10.85 -23.18
CA ASN A 101 9.40 -11.43 -21.86
C ASN A 101 9.17 -10.34 -20.80
N VAL A 102 8.02 -10.39 -20.16
CA VAL A 102 7.52 -9.36 -19.25
C VAL A 102 7.85 -9.74 -17.82
N HIS A 103 8.43 -8.80 -17.08
CA HIS A 103 8.70 -8.97 -15.65
C HIS A 103 8.23 -7.74 -14.88
N PHE A 104 7.23 -7.93 -14.05
CA PHE A 104 6.73 -6.89 -13.16
C PHE A 104 7.34 -7.02 -11.77
N LEU A 105 7.74 -5.88 -11.22
CA LEU A 105 8.01 -5.69 -9.81
C LEU A 105 6.87 -4.88 -9.23
N VAL A 106 6.35 -5.33 -8.09
CA VAL A 106 5.18 -4.73 -7.45
C VAL A 106 5.49 -4.47 -5.98
N THR A 107 5.16 -3.30 -5.51
CA THR A 107 5.24 -2.96 -4.08
C THR A 107 4.25 -1.88 -3.72
N ASN A 108 3.81 -1.87 -2.46
CA ASN A 108 3.00 -0.78 -1.93
C ASN A 108 3.85 0.37 -1.45
N GLY A 109 3.31 1.56 -1.59
CA GLY A 109 3.81 2.79 -1.00
C GLY A 109 2.65 3.66 -0.53
N LEU A 110 2.97 4.86 -0.09
CA LEU A 110 1.98 5.83 0.35
C LEU A 110 2.02 7.05 -0.56
N VAL A 111 0.87 7.45 -1.07
CA VAL A 111 0.65 8.75 -1.73
C VAL A 111 -0.42 9.49 -0.95
N GLN A 112 -0.24 10.79 -0.74
CA GLN A 112 -1.14 11.62 0.05
C GLN A 112 -1.35 11.13 1.49
N LYS A 113 -2.16 11.82 2.28
CA LYS A 113 -2.40 11.48 3.69
C LYS A 113 -3.24 10.19 3.80
N GLY A 114 -2.58 9.07 4.07
CA GLY A 114 -3.24 7.81 4.42
C GLY A 114 -3.72 6.96 3.25
N GLN A 115 -3.42 7.31 2.00
CA GLN A 115 -3.76 6.50 0.85
C GLN A 115 -2.56 5.69 0.38
N SER A 116 -2.69 4.37 0.34
CA SER A 116 -1.68 3.54 -0.28
C SER A 116 -1.77 3.61 -1.80
N ALA A 117 -0.61 3.55 -2.42
CA ALA A 117 -0.46 3.37 -3.85
C ALA A 117 0.23 2.04 -4.13
N LEU A 118 -0.09 1.45 -5.26
CA LEU A 118 0.69 0.36 -5.81
C LEU A 118 1.68 0.92 -6.82
N TYR A 119 2.96 0.60 -6.64
CA TYR A 119 4.01 0.86 -7.60
C TYR A 119 4.23 -0.39 -8.43
N VAL A 120 4.09 -0.27 -9.75
CA VAL A 120 4.32 -1.36 -10.69
C VAL A 120 5.43 -0.94 -11.63
N ALA A 121 6.53 -1.67 -11.63
CA ALA A 121 7.63 -1.46 -12.57
C ALA A 121 7.72 -2.64 -13.53
N GLU A 122 7.75 -2.35 -14.83
CA GLU A 122 7.95 -3.35 -15.87
C GLU A 122 9.41 -3.27 -16.35
N THR A 123 10.16 -4.36 -16.14
CA THR A 123 11.61 -4.31 -16.28
C THR A 123 12.11 -4.39 -17.71
N SER A 124 11.33 -4.90 -18.66
CA SER A 124 11.78 -4.99 -20.07
C SER A 124 11.66 -3.64 -20.79
N THR A 125 10.61 -2.87 -20.54
CA THR A 125 10.45 -1.51 -21.05
C THR A 125 11.18 -0.45 -20.21
N GLY A 126 11.42 -0.76 -18.93
CA GLY A 126 11.98 0.18 -17.96
C GLY A 126 11.00 1.26 -17.53
N LYS A 127 9.70 1.00 -17.63
CA LYS A 127 8.64 1.91 -17.17
C LYS A 127 8.19 1.58 -15.75
N MET A 128 7.75 2.59 -15.01
CA MET A 128 7.14 2.44 -13.69
C MET A 128 5.88 3.29 -13.62
N GLY A 129 4.79 2.68 -13.17
CA GLY A 129 3.50 3.34 -12.95
C GLY A 129 3.13 3.39 -11.47
N VAL A 130 2.36 4.41 -11.09
CA VAL A 130 1.82 4.63 -9.75
C VAL A 130 0.30 4.56 -9.83
N TYR A 131 -0.30 3.63 -9.08
CA TYR A 131 -1.74 3.34 -9.13
C TYR A 131 -2.39 3.47 -7.76
N THR A 132 -3.63 3.97 -7.74
CA THR A 132 -4.48 3.97 -6.54
C THR A 132 -5.85 3.43 -6.88
N MET A 133 -6.59 3.03 -5.85
CA MET A 133 -8.01 2.67 -5.98
C MET A 133 -8.89 3.84 -5.58
N LEU A 134 -9.89 4.11 -6.38
CA LEU A 134 -10.92 5.11 -6.13
C LEU A 134 -12.29 4.43 -6.17
N VAL A 135 -13.16 4.79 -5.24
CA VAL A 135 -14.56 4.40 -5.29
C VAL A 135 -15.34 5.52 -5.98
N ARG A 136 -15.94 5.22 -7.12
CA ARG A 136 -16.93 6.09 -7.77
C ARG A 136 -18.32 5.69 -7.28
N ASP A 137 -19.19 6.66 -7.08
CA ASP A 137 -20.64 6.47 -6.85
C ASP A 137 -21.04 5.72 -5.55
N GLY A 138 -20.32 5.96 -4.47
CA GLY A 138 -20.73 5.52 -3.13
C GLY A 138 -20.17 4.17 -2.70
N LEU A 139 -20.05 4.01 -1.38
CA LEU A 139 -19.59 2.77 -0.73
C LEU A 139 -20.78 1.82 -0.54
N GLY A 140 -21.10 1.06 -1.55
CA GLY A 140 -22.05 -0.03 -1.46
C GLY A 140 -21.54 -1.27 -2.19
N PRO A 141 -22.21 -2.42 -2.05
CA PRO A 141 -21.86 -3.60 -2.84
C PRO A 141 -21.98 -3.38 -4.36
N THR A 142 -22.60 -2.27 -4.78
CA THR A 142 -22.75 -1.83 -6.17
C THR A 142 -21.84 -0.65 -6.53
N GLY A 143 -20.97 -0.17 -5.62
CA GLY A 143 -20.06 0.93 -5.89
C GLY A 143 -19.06 0.56 -6.99
N ASN A 144 -18.93 1.41 -8.00
CA ASN A 144 -17.92 1.24 -9.04
C ASN A 144 -16.54 1.56 -8.48
N MET A 145 -15.71 0.54 -8.34
CA MET A 145 -14.30 0.73 -8.03
C MET A 145 -13.51 0.92 -9.32
N VAL A 146 -12.56 1.84 -9.30
CA VAL A 146 -11.69 2.13 -10.43
C VAL A 146 -10.25 2.18 -9.96
N ILE A 147 -9.37 1.53 -10.71
CA ILE A 147 -7.93 1.73 -10.56
C ILE A 147 -7.54 2.97 -11.36
N HIS A 148 -6.95 3.94 -10.68
CA HIS A 148 -6.50 5.20 -11.28
C HIS A 148 -4.97 5.21 -11.35
N ARG A 149 -4.44 5.46 -12.54
CA ARG A 149 -3.02 5.73 -12.73
C ARG A 149 -2.73 7.20 -12.44
N HIS A 150 -1.87 7.48 -11.45
CA HIS A 150 -1.42 8.83 -11.14
C HIS A 150 -0.33 9.30 -12.07
N ASP A 151 0.63 8.41 -12.32
CA ASP A 151 1.81 8.75 -13.12
C ASP A 151 2.41 7.50 -13.77
N MET A 152 3.17 7.72 -14.85
CA MET A 152 3.95 6.71 -15.53
C MET A 152 5.26 7.35 -15.99
N THR A 153 6.38 6.79 -15.57
CA THR A 153 7.71 7.28 -15.92
C THR A 153 8.64 6.16 -16.36
N THR A 154 9.77 6.51 -16.95
CA THR A 154 10.82 5.53 -17.27
C THR A 154 12.00 5.68 -16.31
N PHE A 155 12.48 4.56 -15.77
CA PHE A 155 13.65 4.49 -14.90
C PHE A 155 14.92 4.04 -15.64
N ARG A 156 14.80 3.68 -16.92
CA ARG A 156 15.94 3.39 -17.78
C ARG A 156 16.28 4.61 -18.62
N ALA A 157 17.57 4.95 -18.66
CA ALA A 157 18.05 5.92 -19.63
C ALA A 157 17.79 5.40 -21.06
N PRO A 158 17.45 6.29 -22.02
CA PRO A 158 17.38 5.91 -23.42
C PRO A 158 18.70 5.26 -23.82
N LYS A 159 18.66 4.09 -24.46
CA LYS A 159 19.86 3.52 -25.09
C LYS A 159 20.30 4.50 -26.16
N ARG A 160 21.47 5.14 -25.94
CA ARG A 160 22.15 5.93 -26.96
C ARG A 160 22.67 5.03 -28.06
#